data_f1c014fe1137a0875d2081a9f3b785ea
#
_entry.id   f1c014fe1137a0875d2081a9f3b785ea
#
_cell.length_a   1.000
_cell.length_b   1.000
_cell.length_c   1.000
_cell.angle_alpha   90.00
_cell.angle_beta   90.00
_cell.angle_gamma   90.00
#
_symmetry.space_group_name_H-M   'P 1'
#
loop_
_entity.id
_entity.type
_entity.pdbx_description
1 polymer ?
#
loop_
_entity_poly.entity_id
_entity_poly.type
_entity_poly.pdbx_seq_one_letter_code
_entity_poly.pdbx_strand_id
1 'polypeptide(L)'
;MIAQTLTTSFKEQLLLAVHDFSTDTFKIALYTAAANLGADTTVYTVTSEVTGAGYVAGGIALTGTTVTVSGTTAIVDFNSAVFSASVTTRGALIYNASKSNKAVAVLDFGADKTSTTTLTVTMPANTSTSALIRLP
;
A
#
# COMPACT_ATOMS: atom_id res chain seq x y z
N MET A 1 -4.84 -13.78 7.71
CA MET A 1 -5.94 -12.84 7.40
C MET A 1 -5.34 -11.48 7.04
N ILE A 2 -5.93 -10.82 6.06
CA ILE A 2 -5.56 -9.46 5.68
C ILE A 2 -6.62 -8.51 6.24
N ALA A 3 -6.20 -7.53 7.04
CA ALA A 3 -7.08 -6.51 7.60
C ALA A 3 -6.66 -5.13 7.12
N GLN A 4 -7.56 -4.43 6.43
CA GLN A 4 -7.28 -3.11 5.87
C GLN A 4 -7.11 -2.06 6.97
N THR A 5 -5.94 -1.44 7.01
CA THR A 5 -5.64 -0.42 8.02
C THR A 5 -4.32 0.29 7.67
N LEU A 6 -4.11 1.47 8.25
CA LEU A 6 -2.75 2.01 8.43
C LEU A 6 -2.07 1.21 9.54
N THR A 7 -0.80 0.86 9.37
CA THR A 7 -0.10 0.12 10.42
C THR A 7 0.16 1.01 11.63
N THR A 8 0.17 0.41 12.80
CA THR A 8 0.43 1.14 14.05
C THR A 8 1.84 1.75 14.06
N SER A 9 2.82 0.99 13.55
CA SER A 9 4.20 1.48 13.45
C SER A 9 4.32 2.69 12.51
N PHE A 10 3.56 2.72 11.42
CA PHE A 10 3.53 3.89 10.52
C PHE A 10 3.04 5.13 11.24
N LYS A 11 1.97 5.02 12.02
CA LYS A 11 1.41 6.17 12.76
C LYS A 11 2.41 6.76 13.74
N GLU A 12 3.12 5.91 14.48
CA GLU A 12 4.19 6.35 15.38
C GLU A 12 5.33 7.00 14.60
N GLN A 13 5.80 6.34 13.55
CA GLN A 13 6.91 6.81 12.73
C GLN A 13 6.60 8.13 12.01
N LEU A 14 5.34 8.35 11.65
CA LEU A 14 4.90 9.61 11.05
C LEU A 14 5.11 10.79 12.03
N LEU A 15 4.79 10.58 13.31
CA LEU A 15 5.00 11.58 14.36
C LEU A 15 6.49 11.78 14.68
N LEU A 16 7.33 10.81 14.36
CA LEU A 16 8.79 10.87 14.54
C LEU A 16 9.52 11.39 13.29
N ALA A 17 8.77 11.86 12.28
CA ALA A 17 9.31 12.36 11.00
C ALA A 17 10.16 11.32 10.25
N VAL A 18 9.82 10.05 10.34
CA VAL A 18 10.53 8.97 9.62
C VAL A 18 10.12 8.94 8.16
N HIS A 19 8.82 9.06 7.86
CA HIS A 19 8.29 9.00 6.50
C HIS A 19 8.17 10.39 5.90
N ASP A 20 8.74 10.58 4.73
CA ASP A 20 8.68 11.84 3.98
C ASP A 20 8.02 11.59 2.62
N PHE A 21 6.76 11.98 2.49
CA PHE A 21 6.00 11.78 1.25
C PHE A 21 6.45 12.68 0.10
N SER A 22 7.32 13.65 0.35
CA SER A 22 7.88 14.50 -0.69
C SER A 22 9.13 13.91 -1.36
N THR A 23 9.86 13.03 -0.68
CA THR A 23 11.17 12.53 -1.16
C THR A 23 11.29 11.02 -1.17
N ASP A 24 10.57 10.29 -0.30
CA ASP A 24 10.72 8.84 -0.17
C ASP A 24 10.04 8.10 -1.34
N THR A 25 10.58 6.95 -1.68
CA THR A 25 9.95 6.02 -2.62
C THR A 25 9.08 5.03 -1.86
N PHE A 26 7.78 5.05 -2.14
CA PHE A 26 6.83 4.08 -1.61
C PHE A 26 6.55 3.03 -2.66
N LYS A 27 6.39 1.78 -2.21
CA LYS A 27 6.10 0.64 -3.09
C LYS A 27 4.85 -0.07 -2.62
N ILE A 28 4.23 -0.81 -3.55
CA ILE A 28 3.07 -1.65 -3.26
C ILE A 28 3.37 -3.07 -3.71
N ALA A 29 3.23 -4.04 -2.79
CA ALA A 29 3.37 -5.46 -3.05
C ALA A 29 2.03 -6.16 -2.88
N LEU A 30 1.80 -7.21 -3.67
CA LEU A 30 0.54 -7.96 -3.68
C LEU A 30 0.68 -9.26 -2.89
N TYR A 31 -0.39 -9.65 -2.19
CA TYR A 31 -0.39 -10.82 -1.32
C TYR A 31 -1.58 -11.74 -1.57
N THR A 32 -1.36 -13.03 -1.36
CA THR A 32 -2.41 -14.06 -1.41
C THR A 32 -3.28 -14.02 -0.15
N ALA A 33 -4.41 -14.72 -0.20
CA ALA A 33 -5.32 -14.85 0.94
C ALA A 33 -4.66 -15.52 2.16
N ALA A 34 -3.55 -16.22 1.99
CA ALA A 34 -2.81 -16.85 3.08
C ALA A 34 -1.98 -15.86 3.91
N ALA A 35 -1.81 -14.62 3.42
CA ALA A 35 -1.03 -13.61 4.13
C ALA A 35 -1.69 -13.20 5.45
N ASN A 36 -0.84 -12.85 6.41
CA ASN A 36 -1.26 -12.29 7.68
C ASN A 36 -0.73 -10.86 7.78
N LEU A 37 -1.56 -9.90 7.41
CA LEU A 37 -1.23 -8.48 7.38
C LEU A 37 -2.30 -7.68 8.12
N GLY A 38 -1.87 -6.71 8.91
CA GLY A 38 -2.78 -5.88 9.69
C GLY A 38 -2.06 -4.75 10.39
N ALA A 39 -2.66 -4.24 11.47
CA ALA A 39 -2.14 -3.11 12.23
C ALA A 39 -0.74 -3.38 12.82
N ASP A 40 -0.43 -4.62 13.10
CA ASP A 40 0.84 -5.06 13.70
C ASP A 40 1.94 -5.33 12.67
N THR A 41 1.65 -5.20 11.38
CA THR A 41 2.66 -5.34 10.32
C THR A 41 3.65 -4.17 10.40
N THR A 42 4.94 -4.46 10.46
CA THR A 42 5.98 -3.44 10.66
C THR A 42 6.89 -3.25 9.45
N VAL A 43 7.01 -4.28 8.60
CA VAL A 43 7.98 -4.28 7.49
C VAL A 43 7.45 -5.15 6.35
N TYR A 44 7.91 -4.86 5.14
CA TYR A 44 7.65 -5.73 3.98
C TYR A 44 8.19 -7.13 4.22
N THR A 45 7.45 -8.14 3.77
CA THR A 45 7.84 -9.55 3.81
C THR A 45 7.48 -10.24 2.50
N VAL A 46 8.27 -11.22 2.10
CA VAL A 46 7.96 -12.08 0.94
C VAL A 46 6.99 -13.21 1.29
N THR A 47 6.71 -13.42 2.58
CA THR A 47 5.82 -14.50 3.03
C THR A 47 4.41 -14.28 2.49
N SER A 48 3.91 -15.23 1.73
CA SER A 48 2.59 -15.19 1.08
C SER A 48 2.43 -14.06 0.05
N GLU A 49 3.51 -13.47 -0.42
CA GLU A 49 3.48 -12.58 -1.57
C GLU A 49 3.08 -13.38 -2.82
N VAL A 50 2.35 -12.75 -3.74
CA VAL A 50 1.92 -13.43 -4.97
C VAL A 50 3.12 -13.78 -5.85
N THR A 51 2.94 -14.83 -6.66
CA THR A 51 3.87 -15.21 -7.71
C THR A 51 3.11 -15.33 -9.02
N GLY A 52 3.76 -15.05 -10.12
CA GLY A 52 3.13 -15.16 -11.43
C GLY A 52 3.95 -14.45 -12.51
N ALA A 53 3.62 -14.72 -13.76
CA ALA A 53 4.31 -14.12 -14.89
C ALA A 53 4.16 -12.59 -14.86
N GLY A 54 5.27 -11.88 -14.95
CA GLY A 54 5.30 -10.42 -14.93
C GLY A 54 5.33 -9.78 -13.55
N TYR A 55 5.15 -10.55 -12.47
CA TYR A 55 5.24 -10.03 -11.11
C TYR A 55 6.65 -10.22 -10.56
N VAL A 56 7.22 -9.17 -10.01
CA VAL A 56 8.52 -9.20 -9.35
C VAL A 56 8.32 -9.00 -7.86
N ALA A 57 8.98 -9.82 -7.05
CA ALA A 57 8.93 -9.71 -5.58
C ALA A 57 9.29 -8.29 -5.13
N GLY A 58 8.53 -7.75 -4.19
CA GLY A 58 8.62 -6.35 -3.78
C GLY A 58 7.59 -5.45 -4.44
N GLY A 59 6.98 -5.91 -5.53
CA GLY A 59 5.95 -5.16 -6.25
C GLY A 59 6.51 -4.03 -7.10
N ILE A 60 5.79 -2.91 -7.17
CA ILE A 60 6.15 -1.75 -7.99
C ILE A 60 6.19 -0.48 -7.16
N ALA A 61 6.93 0.51 -7.65
CA ALA A 61 6.95 1.84 -7.04
C ALA A 61 5.62 2.56 -7.31
N LEU A 62 5.08 3.21 -6.28
CA LEU A 62 3.95 4.11 -6.41
C LEU A 62 4.41 5.45 -7.00
N THR A 63 3.53 6.07 -7.79
CA THR A 63 3.80 7.33 -8.48
C THR A 63 2.71 8.36 -8.14
N GLY A 64 2.96 9.63 -8.50
CA GLY A 64 1.96 10.68 -8.34
C GLY A 64 1.62 10.97 -6.88
N THR A 65 2.59 10.82 -5.97
CA THR A 65 2.38 11.12 -4.54
C THR A 65 1.98 12.57 -4.37
N THR A 66 0.83 12.80 -3.71
CA THR A 66 0.35 14.14 -3.37
C THR A 66 0.05 14.22 -1.89
N VAL A 67 0.43 15.34 -1.28
CA VAL A 67 0.05 15.68 0.09
C VAL A 67 -0.70 17.00 0.02
N THR A 68 -1.98 16.98 0.37
CA THR A 68 -2.86 18.14 0.27
C THR A 68 -3.73 18.27 1.51
N VAL A 69 -4.52 19.33 1.57
CA VAL A 69 -5.46 19.58 2.65
C VAL A 69 -6.86 19.67 2.07
N SER A 70 -7.80 18.99 2.70
CA SER A 70 -9.23 19.09 2.41
C SER A 70 -9.93 19.53 3.70
N GLY A 71 -10.38 20.78 3.73
CA GLY A 71 -10.88 21.39 4.97
C GLY A 71 -9.77 21.48 6.02
N THR A 72 -9.93 20.77 7.12
CA THR A 72 -8.92 20.68 8.20
C THR A 72 -8.19 19.35 8.22
N THR A 73 -8.42 18.47 7.22
CA THR A 73 -7.83 17.14 7.14
C THR A 73 -6.68 17.14 6.15
N ALA A 74 -5.50 16.73 6.59
CA ALA A 74 -4.37 16.45 5.69
C ALA A 74 -4.56 15.08 5.04
N ILE A 75 -4.35 14.99 3.75
CA ILE A 75 -4.56 13.77 2.97
C ILE A 75 -3.37 13.47 2.09
N VAL A 76 -3.10 12.17 1.89
CA VAL A 76 -2.07 11.65 0.99
C VAL A 76 -2.71 10.73 -0.01
N ASP A 77 -2.32 10.86 -1.27
CA ASP A 77 -2.77 10.00 -2.36
C ASP A 77 -1.63 9.64 -3.30
N PHE A 78 -1.86 8.54 -4.04
CA PHE A 78 -0.98 8.07 -5.10
C PHE A 78 -1.82 7.81 -6.36
N ASN A 79 -1.16 7.75 -7.51
CA ASN A 79 -1.80 7.22 -8.72
C ASN A 79 -2.15 5.73 -8.53
N SER A 80 -3.13 5.25 -9.27
CA SER A 80 -3.45 3.82 -9.31
C SER A 80 -2.21 3.01 -9.69
N ALA A 81 -2.02 1.87 -9.03
CA ALA A 81 -0.90 0.96 -9.29
C ALA A 81 -1.31 -0.05 -10.37
N VAL A 82 -0.57 -0.09 -11.47
CA VAL A 82 -0.83 -0.99 -12.60
C VAL A 82 0.27 -2.05 -12.66
N PHE A 83 -0.12 -3.31 -12.49
CA PHE A 83 0.78 -4.46 -12.59
C PHE A 83 0.54 -5.16 -13.93
N SER A 84 1.57 -5.24 -14.77
CA SER A 84 1.54 -6.04 -16.01
C SER A 84 1.89 -7.49 -15.65
N ALA A 85 0.95 -8.20 -15.04
CA ALA A 85 1.20 -9.51 -14.45
C ALA A 85 -0.04 -10.43 -14.52
N SER A 86 0.24 -11.73 -14.50
CA SER A 86 -0.77 -12.78 -14.33
C SER A 86 -0.69 -13.30 -12.90
N VAL A 87 -1.57 -12.83 -12.03
CA VAL A 87 -1.54 -13.14 -10.60
C VAL A 87 -2.96 -13.29 -10.03
N THR A 88 -3.04 -13.96 -8.89
CA THR A 88 -4.22 -13.94 -8.02
C THR A 88 -3.82 -13.31 -6.70
N THR A 89 -4.50 -12.23 -6.32
CA THR A 89 -4.19 -11.46 -5.10
C THR A 89 -5.43 -11.22 -4.27
N ARG A 90 -5.27 -11.19 -2.96
CA ARG A 90 -6.33 -10.85 -2.01
C ARG A 90 -6.18 -9.47 -1.40
N GLY A 91 -4.96 -8.98 -1.33
CA GLY A 91 -4.67 -7.70 -0.73
C GLY A 91 -3.28 -7.19 -1.08
N ALA A 92 -2.90 -6.07 -0.48
CA ALA A 92 -1.63 -5.41 -0.77
C ALA A 92 -1.04 -4.78 0.48
N LEU A 93 0.27 -4.58 0.46
CA LEU A 93 1.00 -3.80 1.46
C LEU A 93 1.69 -2.63 0.77
N ILE A 94 1.43 -1.42 1.25
CA ILE A 94 2.20 -0.23 0.89
C ILE A 94 3.30 -0.06 1.93
N TYR A 95 4.53 0.11 1.47
CA TYR A 95 5.68 0.25 2.35
C TYR A 95 6.67 1.28 1.81
N ASN A 96 7.53 1.79 2.69
CA ASN A 96 8.51 2.81 2.37
C ASN A 96 9.86 2.18 2.06
N ALA A 97 10.18 2.05 0.76
CA ALA A 97 11.43 1.45 0.31
C ALA A 97 12.66 2.29 0.69
N SER A 98 12.50 3.60 0.85
CA SER A 98 13.58 4.51 1.26
C SER A 98 13.92 4.42 2.75
N LYS A 99 13.05 3.82 3.55
CA LYS A 99 13.18 3.73 5.01
C LYS A 99 13.15 2.27 5.46
N SER A 100 14.06 1.45 4.93
CA SER A 100 14.24 0.03 5.30
C SER A 100 12.94 -0.79 5.15
N ASN A 101 12.16 -0.51 4.11
CA ASN A 101 10.92 -1.24 3.80
C ASN A 101 9.87 -1.20 4.91
N LYS A 102 9.83 -0.14 5.70
CA LYS A 102 8.85 0.02 6.78
C LYS A 102 7.43 0.05 6.24
N ALA A 103 6.54 -0.72 6.85
CA ALA A 103 5.15 -0.82 6.46
C ALA A 103 4.40 0.50 6.65
N VAL A 104 3.46 0.78 5.78
CA VAL A 104 2.61 1.99 5.82
C VAL A 104 1.14 1.62 5.94
N ALA A 105 0.61 0.90 4.95
CA ALA A 105 -0.81 0.59 4.88
C ALA A 105 -1.05 -0.81 4.32
N VAL A 106 -2.05 -1.47 4.85
CA VAL A 106 -2.54 -2.76 4.36
C VAL A 106 -3.88 -2.53 3.66
N LEU A 107 -4.02 -3.06 2.45
CA LEU A 107 -5.26 -3.02 1.68
C LEU A 107 -5.85 -4.42 1.59
N ASP A 108 -7.15 -4.55 1.84
CA ASP A 108 -7.91 -5.78 1.66
C ASP A 108 -8.90 -5.60 0.50
N PHE A 109 -8.75 -6.39 -0.54
CA PHE A 109 -9.64 -6.30 -1.71
C PHE A 109 -11.00 -6.99 -1.48
N GLY A 110 -11.18 -7.63 -0.35
CA GLY A 110 -12.44 -8.28 0.05
C GLY A 110 -12.70 -9.63 -0.60
N ALA A 111 -12.03 -9.93 -1.70
CA ALA A 111 -12.10 -11.20 -2.43
C ALA A 111 -10.83 -11.37 -3.25
N ASP A 112 -10.56 -12.60 -3.71
CA ASP A 112 -9.45 -12.84 -4.62
C ASP A 112 -9.70 -12.13 -5.94
N LYS A 113 -8.70 -11.40 -6.41
CA LYS A 113 -8.68 -10.71 -7.72
C LYS A 113 -7.65 -11.40 -8.60
N THR A 114 -8.10 -11.86 -9.76
CA THR A 114 -7.24 -12.59 -10.71
C THR A 114 -7.05 -11.76 -11.97
N SER A 115 -5.81 -11.68 -12.44
CA SER A 115 -5.47 -11.08 -13.72
C SER A 115 -4.76 -12.10 -14.61
N THR A 116 -4.87 -11.92 -15.92
CA THR A 116 -4.10 -12.68 -16.90
C THR A 116 -3.03 -11.84 -17.58
N THR A 117 -3.26 -10.54 -17.70
CA THR A 117 -2.33 -9.59 -18.35
C THR A 117 -2.06 -8.36 -17.52
N THR A 118 -3.09 -7.77 -16.90
CA THR A 118 -2.98 -6.51 -16.16
C THR A 118 -3.87 -6.53 -14.94
N LEU A 119 -3.29 -6.14 -13.80
CA LEU A 119 -4.03 -5.90 -12.54
C LEU A 119 -3.84 -4.44 -12.15
N THR A 120 -4.96 -3.74 -11.93
CA THR A 120 -4.95 -2.35 -11.47
C THR A 120 -5.46 -2.26 -10.05
N VAL A 121 -4.66 -1.68 -9.16
CA VAL A 121 -5.09 -1.31 -7.80
C VAL A 121 -5.47 0.16 -7.83
N THR A 122 -6.77 0.43 -7.79
CA THR A 122 -7.30 1.80 -7.77
C THR A 122 -7.24 2.35 -6.35
N MET A 123 -6.62 3.52 -6.19
CA MET A 123 -6.58 4.17 -4.89
C MET A 123 -7.94 4.75 -4.52
N PRO A 124 -8.26 4.86 -3.21
CA PRO A 124 -9.49 5.52 -2.77
C PRO A 124 -9.55 6.97 -3.26
N ALA A 125 -10.77 7.53 -3.34
CA ALA A 125 -10.96 8.93 -3.71
C ALA A 125 -10.19 9.85 -2.74
N ASN A 126 -9.51 10.85 -3.27
CA ASN A 126 -8.65 11.76 -2.50
C ASN A 126 -9.48 12.85 -1.82
N THR A 127 -10.25 12.46 -0.81
CA THR A 127 -11.12 13.34 -0.04
C THR A 127 -10.84 13.22 1.46
N SER A 128 -11.37 14.14 2.24
CA SER A 128 -11.21 14.12 3.70
C SER A 128 -11.84 12.90 4.39
N THR A 129 -12.72 12.17 3.67
CA THR A 129 -13.40 11.00 4.22
C THR A 129 -12.95 9.67 3.60
N SER A 130 -12.28 9.69 2.47
CA SER A 130 -11.99 8.49 1.69
C SER A 130 -10.52 8.29 1.34
N ALA A 131 -9.68 9.33 1.41
CA ALA A 131 -8.27 9.23 1.03
C ALA A 131 -7.54 8.08 1.73
N LEU A 132 -6.53 7.54 1.06
CA LEU A 132 -5.75 6.40 1.56
C LEU A 132 -5.16 6.69 2.95
N ILE A 133 -4.57 7.87 3.14
CA ILE A 133 -4.02 8.33 4.41
C ILE A 133 -4.66 9.67 4.76
N ARG A 134 -5.17 9.77 5.98
CA ARG A 134 -5.87 10.98 6.46
C ARG A 134 -5.42 11.32 7.87
N LEU A 135 -5.16 12.59 8.10
CA LEU A 135 -4.97 13.17 9.43
C LEU A 135 -6.05 14.23 9.63
N PRO A 136 -7.15 13.87 10.33
CA PRO A 136 -8.26 14.78 10.55
C PRO A 136 -7.88 15.99 11.38
#